data_d0964fed69baadb20bde88531dc9dc34
#
_entry.id   d0964fed69baadb20bde88531dc9dc34
#
_cell.length_a   1.000
_cell.length_b   1.000
_cell.length_c   1.000
_cell.angle_alpha   90.00
_cell.angle_beta   90.00
_cell.angle_gamma   90.00
#
_symmetry.space_group_name_H-M   'P 1'
#
loop_
_entity.id
_entity.type
_entity.pdbx_description
1 polymer ?
#
loop_
_entity_poly.entity_id
_entity_poly.type
_entity_poly.pdbx_seq_one_letter_code
_entity_poly.pdbx_strand_id
1 'polypeptide(L)'
;TDQQTKVNEAQDAVTAQEKVVIQLRTDKEQAQTKIAQGSKGFFEAYGYTDTLKILEEQSTTNGGYTNIGAENDATSLENFKRALSMVRYGNKLRTTDTNVPGLSDLTVNPTLFAISQVQLNATANGKIFGHSQLYRVGENIAAADYKSNDELLFNGWYTEEKQVYDYITARGWTKDDLKNDAAKYKEVQQALNQKYPQVGHYTNIINKDYTTTGTAYIYSKDPAPDGWECNAGQVFDFFQYSSYITATNTMTIDEFEAQFNEYYNKLMNADSVLSENQTKLDSLKADLEKQK
;
A
#
# COMPACT_ATOMS: atom_id res chain seq x y z
N THR A 1 -56.77 -0.28 -23.21
CA THR A 1 -57.42 0.00 -21.92
C THR A 1 -56.35 0.38 -20.88
N ASP A 2 -56.72 1.13 -19.87
CA ASP A 2 -55.79 1.56 -18.78
C ASP A 2 -55.07 0.38 -18.10
N GLN A 3 -55.76 -0.76 -17.91
CA GLN A 3 -55.17 -1.97 -17.36
C GLN A 3 -54.08 -2.57 -18.27
N GLN A 4 -54.28 -2.62 -19.57
CA GLN A 4 -53.26 -3.14 -20.50
C GLN A 4 -52.01 -2.23 -20.52
N THR A 5 -52.21 -0.92 -20.42
CA THR A 5 -51.10 0.03 -20.34
C THR A 5 -50.25 -0.25 -19.08
N LYS A 6 -50.86 -0.44 -17.91
CA LYS A 6 -50.18 -0.77 -16.66
C LYS A 6 -49.39 -2.08 -16.73
N VAL A 7 -49.97 -3.11 -17.34
CA VAL A 7 -49.28 -4.39 -17.54
C VAL A 7 -48.06 -4.21 -18.45
N ASN A 8 -48.18 -3.44 -19.53
CA ASN A 8 -47.04 -3.18 -20.43
C ASN A 8 -45.93 -2.40 -19.73
N GLU A 9 -46.25 -1.35 -18.96
CA GLU A 9 -45.28 -0.56 -18.19
C GLU A 9 -44.56 -1.43 -17.16
N ALA A 10 -45.28 -2.30 -16.45
CA ALA A 10 -44.69 -3.23 -15.50
C ALA A 10 -43.77 -4.26 -16.18
N GLN A 11 -44.14 -4.76 -17.36
CA GLN A 11 -43.32 -5.67 -18.16
C GLN A 11 -42.02 -4.98 -18.64
N ASP A 12 -42.11 -3.73 -19.08
CA ASP A 12 -40.97 -2.94 -19.50
C ASP A 12 -40.00 -2.70 -18.34
N ALA A 13 -40.53 -2.41 -17.13
CA ALA A 13 -39.74 -2.26 -15.91
C ALA A 13 -39.00 -3.56 -15.52
N VAL A 14 -39.66 -4.70 -15.60
CA VAL A 14 -39.03 -6.02 -15.37
C VAL A 14 -37.91 -6.26 -16.39
N THR A 15 -38.19 -6.03 -17.67
CA THR A 15 -37.22 -6.24 -18.75
C THR A 15 -35.96 -5.34 -18.57
N ALA A 16 -36.17 -4.08 -18.18
CA ALA A 16 -35.07 -3.17 -17.91
C ALA A 16 -34.22 -3.64 -16.72
N GLN A 17 -34.89 -4.07 -15.63
CA GLN A 17 -34.19 -4.54 -14.43
C GLN A 17 -33.45 -5.89 -14.66
N GLU A 18 -33.98 -6.78 -15.51
CA GLU A 18 -33.28 -8.01 -15.92
C GLU A 18 -31.95 -7.72 -16.61
N LYS A 19 -31.93 -6.74 -17.49
CA LYS A 19 -30.67 -6.30 -18.14
C LYS A 19 -29.66 -5.79 -17.12
N VAL A 20 -30.09 -5.02 -16.11
CA VAL A 20 -29.23 -4.54 -15.02
C VAL A 20 -28.65 -5.72 -14.24
N VAL A 21 -29.46 -6.69 -13.86
CA VAL A 21 -29.01 -7.87 -13.09
C VAL A 21 -28.02 -8.71 -13.91
N ILE A 22 -28.25 -8.89 -15.20
CA ILE A 22 -27.31 -9.61 -16.09
C ILE A 22 -25.96 -8.89 -16.13
N GLN A 23 -25.95 -7.57 -16.29
CA GLN A 23 -24.70 -6.79 -16.28
C GLN A 23 -23.98 -6.90 -14.94
N LEU A 24 -24.69 -6.77 -13.82
CA LEU A 24 -24.11 -6.87 -12.47
C LEU A 24 -23.52 -8.24 -12.15
N ARG A 25 -24.03 -9.33 -12.73
CA ARG A 25 -23.40 -10.66 -12.64
C ARG A 25 -22.04 -10.69 -13.32
N THR A 26 -21.96 -10.13 -14.52
CA THR A 26 -20.68 -9.98 -15.23
C THR A 26 -19.70 -9.11 -14.46
N ASP A 27 -20.19 -8.00 -13.91
CA ASP A 27 -19.36 -7.08 -13.10
C ASP A 27 -18.83 -7.77 -11.84
N LYS A 28 -19.63 -8.62 -11.17
CA LYS A 28 -19.18 -9.43 -10.02
C LYS A 28 -18.08 -10.43 -10.41
N GLU A 29 -18.24 -11.14 -11.53
CA GLU A 29 -17.20 -12.07 -12.02
C GLU A 29 -15.90 -11.34 -12.34
N GLN A 30 -15.99 -10.17 -12.98
CA GLN A 30 -14.84 -9.32 -13.24
C GLN A 30 -14.20 -8.79 -11.95
N ALA A 31 -15.02 -8.42 -10.94
CA ALA A 31 -14.52 -7.97 -9.66
C ALA A 31 -13.69 -9.06 -8.96
N GLN A 32 -14.14 -10.31 -8.97
CA GLN A 32 -13.37 -11.44 -8.42
C GLN A 32 -12.01 -11.61 -9.10
N THR A 33 -11.98 -11.51 -10.43
CA THR A 33 -10.74 -11.55 -11.19
C THR A 33 -9.79 -10.40 -10.82
N LYS A 34 -10.34 -9.19 -10.70
CA LYS A 34 -9.55 -8.00 -10.32
C LYS A 34 -9.04 -8.06 -8.88
N ILE A 35 -9.84 -8.59 -7.94
CA ILE A 35 -9.40 -8.84 -6.56
C ILE A 35 -8.20 -9.80 -6.55
N ALA A 36 -8.25 -10.88 -7.34
CA ALA A 36 -7.15 -11.82 -7.47
C ALA A 36 -5.88 -11.24 -8.13
N GLN A 37 -6.01 -10.16 -8.89
CA GLN A 37 -4.88 -9.40 -9.44
C GLN A 37 -4.23 -8.44 -8.42
N GLY A 38 -4.88 -8.17 -7.30
CA GLY A 38 -4.36 -7.26 -6.27
C GLY A 38 -4.07 -5.85 -6.80
N SER A 39 -2.96 -5.25 -6.36
CA SER A 39 -2.54 -3.91 -6.79
C SER A 39 -2.26 -3.82 -8.29
N LYS A 40 -1.88 -4.92 -8.96
CA LYS A 40 -1.73 -4.95 -10.42
C LYS A 40 -3.04 -4.54 -11.12
N GLY A 41 -4.18 -5.09 -10.70
CA GLY A 41 -5.48 -4.73 -11.25
C GLY A 41 -5.86 -3.26 -11.06
N PHE A 42 -5.48 -2.66 -9.92
CA PHE A 42 -5.61 -1.23 -9.68
C PHE A 42 -4.73 -0.41 -10.63
N PHE A 43 -3.45 -0.74 -10.74
CA PHE A 43 -2.53 -0.02 -11.63
C PHE A 43 -2.93 -0.12 -13.11
N GLU A 44 -3.46 -1.27 -13.54
CA GLU A 44 -4.06 -1.43 -14.87
C GLU A 44 -5.26 -0.52 -15.09
N ALA A 45 -6.17 -0.44 -14.12
CA ALA A 45 -7.40 0.35 -14.20
C ALA A 45 -7.12 1.86 -14.36
N TYR A 46 -6.02 2.34 -13.79
CA TYR A 46 -5.60 3.74 -13.87
C TYR A 46 -4.48 4.00 -14.91
N GLY A 47 -4.09 3.00 -15.70
CA GLY A 47 -3.14 3.15 -16.81
C GLY A 47 -1.69 3.38 -16.38
N TYR A 48 -1.27 2.91 -15.21
CA TYR A 48 0.10 3.03 -14.70
C TYR A 48 1.03 1.97 -15.30
N THR A 49 1.30 2.08 -16.60
CA THR A 49 1.98 1.04 -17.40
C THR A 49 3.41 0.74 -16.94
N ASP A 50 4.19 1.74 -16.53
CA ASP A 50 5.57 1.52 -16.05
C ASP A 50 5.59 0.78 -14.70
N THR A 51 4.59 1.03 -13.85
CA THR A 51 4.36 0.31 -12.60
C THR A 51 4.10 -1.17 -12.85
N LEU A 52 3.31 -1.50 -13.86
CA LEU A 52 3.00 -2.89 -14.24
C LEU A 52 4.23 -3.66 -14.66
N LYS A 53 5.15 -3.05 -15.40
CA LYS A 53 6.41 -3.70 -15.81
C LYS A 53 7.23 -4.17 -14.62
N ILE A 54 7.34 -3.32 -13.57
CA ILE A 54 8.06 -3.67 -12.34
C ILE A 54 7.46 -4.89 -11.66
N LEU A 55 6.13 -4.92 -11.49
CA LEU A 55 5.45 -6.06 -10.88
C LEU A 55 5.63 -7.34 -11.71
N GLU A 56 5.52 -7.25 -13.04
CA GLU A 56 5.67 -8.38 -13.94
C GLU A 56 7.09 -8.92 -13.97
N GLU A 57 8.10 -8.08 -14.08
CA GLU A 57 9.51 -8.46 -14.07
C GLU A 57 9.91 -9.18 -12.78
N GLN A 58 9.35 -8.78 -11.63
CA GLN A 58 9.65 -9.34 -10.31
C GLN A 58 8.62 -10.39 -9.85
N SER A 59 7.73 -10.82 -10.74
CA SER A 59 6.74 -11.85 -10.42
C SER A 59 7.38 -13.23 -10.28
N THR A 60 6.74 -14.10 -9.50
CA THR A 60 7.15 -15.52 -9.36
C THR A 60 7.12 -16.25 -10.70
N THR A 61 6.25 -15.86 -11.62
CA THR A 61 6.18 -16.39 -12.99
C THR A 61 7.45 -16.10 -13.77
N ASN A 62 8.13 -15.00 -13.50
CA ASN A 62 9.38 -14.60 -14.14
C ASN A 62 10.62 -14.85 -13.26
N GLY A 63 10.47 -15.66 -12.19
CA GLY A 63 11.58 -16.04 -11.31
C GLY A 63 11.88 -15.05 -10.18
N GLY A 64 11.03 -14.03 -9.99
CA GLY A 64 11.08 -13.11 -8.86
C GLY A 64 10.37 -13.65 -7.61
N TYR A 65 10.10 -12.77 -6.66
CA TYR A 65 9.52 -13.11 -5.35
C TYR A 65 8.08 -12.64 -5.18
N THR A 66 7.51 -11.91 -6.15
CA THR A 66 6.17 -11.34 -6.05
C THR A 66 5.12 -12.31 -6.59
N ASN A 67 4.30 -12.85 -5.71
CA ASN A 67 3.14 -13.66 -6.08
C ASN A 67 1.91 -12.75 -6.17
N ILE A 68 1.79 -12.09 -7.33
CA ILE A 68 0.85 -10.98 -7.57
C ILE A 68 -0.56 -11.33 -7.11
N GLY A 69 -1.10 -10.53 -6.18
CA GLY A 69 -2.46 -10.63 -5.64
C GLY A 69 -2.67 -11.70 -4.58
N ALA A 70 -1.66 -12.52 -4.26
CA ALA A 70 -1.79 -13.52 -3.18
C ALA A 70 -2.01 -12.84 -1.82
N GLU A 71 -2.78 -13.48 -0.94
CA GLU A 71 -3.18 -12.92 0.37
C GLU A 71 -1.98 -12.49 1.22
N ASN A 72 -0.90 -13.25 1.19
CA ASN A 72 0.34 -13.01 1.93
C ASN A 72 1.41 -12.24 1.13
N ASP A 73 1.04 -11.58 0.06
CA ASP A 73 1.94 -10.80 -0.80
C ASP A 73 1.66 -9.30 -0.63
N ALA A 74 2.69 -8.47 -0.77
CA ALA A 74 2.56 -7.01 -0.68
C ALA A 74 1.60 -6.42 -1.73
N THR A 75 1.33 -7.16 -2.80
CA THR A 75 0.42 -6.75 -3.87
C THR A 75 -1.04 -7.12 -3.61
N SER A 76 -1.39 -7.86 -2.54
CA SER A 76 -2.81 -8.07 -2.21
C SER A 76 -3.49 -6.73 -1.93
N LEU A 77 -4.79 -6.60 -2.25
CA LEU A 77 -5.51 -5.35 -2.04
C LEU A 77 -5.55 -4.93 -0.56
N GLU A 78 -5.65 -5.88 0.36
CA GLU A 78 -5.68 -5.60 1.80
C GLU A 78 -4.32 -5.10 2.30
N ASN A 79 -3.22 -5.75 1.91
CA ASN A 79 -1.89 -5.31 2.27
C ASN A 79 -1.56 -3.95 1.63
N PHE A 80 -1.97 -3.74 0.38
CA PHE A 80 -1.78 -2.45 -0.28
C PHE A 80 -2.59 -1.34 0.38
N LYS A 81 -3.86 -1.58 0.71
CA LYS A 81 -4.70 -0.64 1.47
C LYS A 81 -4.05 -0.26 2.80
N ARG A 82 -3.51 -1.25 3.51
CA ARG A 82 -2.80 -1.05 4.77
C ARG A 82 -1.54 -0.20 4.57
N ALA A 83 -0.80 -0.41 3.48
CA ALA A 83 0.42 0.34 3.19
C ALA A 83 0.17 1.85 3.00
N LEU A 84 -1.00 2.26 2.48
CA LEU A 84 -1.31 3.67 2.24
C LEU A 84 -1.33 4.50 3.54
N SER A 85 -1.82 3.95 4.66
CA SER A 85 -1.84 4.66 5.95
C SER A 85 -0.43 5.00 6.45
N MET A 86 0.56 4.18 6.11
CA MET A 86 1.97 4.41 6.49
C MET A 86 2.51 5.71 5.89
N VAL A 87 2.10 6.07 4.66
CA VAL A 87 2.50 7.34 4.05
C VAL A 87 1.98 8.53 4.85
N ARG A 88 0.71 8.49 5.26
CA ARG A 88 0.10 9.56 6.06
C ARG A 88 0.80 9.73 7.40
N TYR A 89 1.05 8.62 8.07
CA TYR A 89 1.69 8.66 9.38
C TYR A 89 3.14 9.15 9.27
N GLY A 90 3.89 8.66 8.28
CA GLY A 90 5.25 9.13 8.00
C GLY A 90 5.32 10.62 7.66
N ASN A 91 4.41 11.13 6.83
CA ASN A 91 4.29 12.55 6.50
C ASN A 91 3.98 13.40 7.75
N LYS A 92 3.05 12.95 8.61
CA LYS A 92 2.76 13.64 9.87
C LYS A 92 4.03 13.78 10.73
N LEU A 93 4.82 12.72 10.87
CA LEU A 93 6.06 12.77 11.65
C LEU A 93 7.11 13.67 10.99
N ARG A 94 7.28 13.54 9.66
CA ARG A 94 8.23 14.33 8.89
C ARG A 94 7.95 15.83 8.99
N THR A 95 6.71 16.27 8.82
CA THR A 95 6.35 17.69 8.81
C THR A 95 6.34 18.34 10.20
N THR A 96 6.28 17.53 11.26
CA THR A 96 6.36 17.97 12.65
C THR A 96 7.74 17.78 13.29
N ASP A 97 8.73 17.31 12.52
CA ASP A 97 10.08 17.08 13.03
C ASP A 97 10.76 18.38 13.47
N THR A 98 11.40 18.32 14.64
CA THR A 98 12.05 19.49 15.26
C THR A 98 13.52 19.66 14.88
N ASN A 99 14.16 18.58 14.39
CA ASN A 99 15.58 18.64 13.97
C ASN A 99 15.72 19.21 12.56
N VAL A 100 14.70 18.99 11.70
CA VAL A 100 14.66 19.52 10.34
C VAL A 100 13.30 20.21 10.13
N PRO A 101 13.10 21.42 10.68
CA PRO A 101 11.82 22.11 10.58
C PRO A 101 11.53 22.56 9.14
N GLY A 102 10.26 22.59 8.78
CA GLY A 102 9.79 23.11 7.47
C GLY A 102 9.83 22.07 6.35
N LEU A 103 9.97 20.78 6.67
CA LEU A 103 9.78 19.71 5.69
C LEU A 103 8.33 19.67 5.21
N SER A 104 8.15 19.48 3.90
CA SER A 104 6.84 19.23 3.31
C SER A 104 6.49 17.75 3.32
N ASP A 105 5.21 17.45 3.13
CA ASP A 105 4.76 16.10 2.84
C ASP A 105 5.49 15.52 1.63
N LEU A 106 5.84 14.25 1.71
CA LEU A 106 6.24 13.49 0.53
C LEU A 106 5.01 13.23 -0.33
N THR A 107 5.13 13.48 -1.61
CA THR A 107 4.17 13.01 -2.61
C THR A 107 4.31 11.50 -2.80
N VAL A 108 3.38 10.89 -3.51
CA VAL A 108 3.44 9.46 -3.85
C VAL A 108 3.50 9.26 -5.36
N ASN A 109 4.04 8.13 -5.75
CA ASN A 109 4.11 7.72 -7.15
C ASN A 109 3.81 6.21 -7.26
N PRO A 110 2.92 5.77 -8.19
CA PRO A 110 2.58 4.36 -8.39
C PRO A 110 3.81 3.45 -8.58
N THR A 111 4.82 3.94 -9.29
CA THR A 111 6.06 3.20 -9.53
C THR A 111 6.83 2.92 -8.23
N LEU A 112 6.89 3.89 -7.30
CA LEU A 112 7.52 3.68 -6.01
C LEU A 112 6.73 2.71 -5.12
N PHE A 113 5.40 2.70 -5.21
CA PHE A 113 4.63 1.65 -4.54
C PHE A 113 4.98 0.25 -5.08
N ALA A 114 5.07 0.07 -6.41
CA ALA A 114 5.47 -1.23 -6.98
C ALA A 114 6.90 -1.61 -6.58
N ILE A 115 7.86 -0.68 -6.61
CA ILE A 115 9.23 -0.91 -6.13
C ILE A 115 9.22 -1.36 -4.67
N SER A 116 8.47 -0.66 -3.80
CA SER A 116 8.35 -1.04 -2.39
C SER A 116 7.76 -2.44 -2.22
N GLN A 117 6.72 -2.77 -2.98
CA GLN A 117 6.09 -4.10 -2.94
C GLN A 117 7.06 -5.22 -3.35
N VAL A 118 7.74 -5.07 -4.47
CA VAL A 118 8.65 -6.14 -4.96
C VAL A 118 9.89 -6.28 -4.09
N GLN A 119 10.45 -5.18 -3.56
CA GLN A 119 11.58 -5.23 -2.64
C GLN A 119 11.16 -5.88 -1.31
N LEU A 120 10.00 -5.53 -0.78
CA LEU A 120 9.50 -6.11 0.47
C LEU A 120 9.22 -7.61 0.33
N ASN A 121 8.60 -8.04 -0.78
CA ASN A 121 8.39 -9.45 -1.08
C ASN A 121 9.73 -10.22 -1.13
N ALA A 122 10.74 -9.64 -1.77
CA ALA A 122 12.08 -10.26 -1.82
C ALA A 122 12.74 -10.31 -0.43
N THR A 123 12.56 -9.28 0.39
CA THR A 123 13.03 -9.25 1.79
C THR A 123 12.35 -10.33 2.63
N ALA A 124 11.02 -10.42 2.59
CA ALA A 124 10.24 -11.39 3.36
C ALA A 124 10.50 -12.86 2.94
N ASN A 125 10.82 -13.08 1.67
CA ASN A 125 11.20 -14.40 1.15
C ASN A 125 12.70 -14.72 1.33
N GLY A 126 13.50 -13.81 1.84
CA GLY A 126 14.90 -14.03 2.17
C GLY A 126 15.08 -14.91 3.39
N LYS A 127 16.16 -15.74 3.41
CA LYS A 127 16.52 -16.53 4.59
C LYS A 127 17.05 -15.67 5.74
N ILE A 128 17.48 -14.46 5.45
CA ILE A 128 18.00 -13.48 6.39
C ILE A 128 17.30 -12.15 6.07
N PHE A 129 16.68 -11.55 7.07
CA PHE A 129 16.07 -10.25 6.95
C PHE A 129 17.10 -9.19 6.54
N GLY A 130 16.79 -8.43 5.48
CA GLY A 130 17.70 -7.40 4.96
C GLY A 130 17.19 -6.75 3.67
N HIS A 131 17.83 -5.64 3.28
CA HIS A 131 17.50 -4.93 2.05
C HIS A 131 17.76 -5.80 0.83
N SER A 132 16.73 -5.98 -0.02
CA SER A 132 16.82 -6.80 -1.25
C SER A 132 17.69 -6.19 -2.34
N GLN A 133 17.78 -4.85 -2.37
CA GLN A 133 18.57 -4.07 -3.35
C GLN A 133 18.20 -4.32 -4.82
N LEU A 134 16.96 -4.75 -5.11
CA LEU A 134 16.47 -4.93 -6.48
C LEU A 134 16.45 -3.59 -7.25
N TYR A 135 16.14 -2.50 -6.54
CA TYR A 135 16.11 -1.14 -7.09
C TYR A 135 16.93 -0.20 -6.20
N ARG A 136 17.62 0.75 -6.84
CA ARG A 136 18.47 1.73 -6.12
C ARG A 136 17.64 2.93 -5.68
N VAL A 137 17.03 2.81 -4.52
CA VAL A 137 16.22 3.83 -3.84
C VAL A 137 16.64 3.93 -2.36
N GLY A 138 16.26 5.00 -1.68
CA GLY A 138 16.28 5.01 -0.21
C GLY A 138 15.25 4.02 0.31
N GLU A 139 15.55 3.26 1.35
CA GLU A 139 14.63 2.24 1.85
C GLU A 139 14.68 2.13 3.38
N ASN A 140 13.50 2.07 3.98
CA ASN A 140 13.26 1.62 5.34
C ASN A 140 12.55 0.28 5.29
N ILE A 141 12.99 -0.69 6.10
CA ILE A 141 12.34 -2.00 6.25
C ILE A 141 12.19 -2.35 7.73
N ALA A 142 11.13 -3.06 8.07
CA ALA A 142 10.94 -3.64 9.39
C ALA A 142 10.21 -4.99 9.28
N ALA A 143 10.51 -5.86 10.24
CA ALA A 143 9.81 -7.13 10.45
C ALA A 143 9.52 -7.29 11.93
N ALA A 144 8.26 -7.43 12.31
CA ALA A 144 7.80 -7.59 13.69
C ALA A 144 6.29 -7.86 13.75
N ASP A 145 5.77 -8.17 14.93
CA ASP A 145 4.35 -8.43 15.18
C ASP A 145 3.55 -7.15 15.47
N TYR A 146 3.66 -6.13 14.63
CA TYR A 146 2.95 -4.86 14.83
C TYR A 146 1.63 -4.73 14.06
N LYS A 147 1.25 -5.72 13.27
CA LYS A 147 -0.01 -5.76 12.51
C LYS A 147 -0.39 -4.40 11.90
N SER A 148 -1.56 -3.87 12.24
CA SER A 148 -2.07 -2.60 11.66
C SER A 148 -1.72 -1.34 12.46
N ASN A 149 -0.66 -1.36 13.26
CA ASN A 149 -0.30 -0.22 14.12
C ASN A 149 0.87 0.59 13.56
N ASP A 150 0.56 1.71 12.88
CA ASP A 150 1.56 2.62 12.35
C ASP A 150 2.40 3.28 13.44
N GLU A 151 1.79 3.62 14.57
CA GLU A 151 2.52 4.22 15.69
C GLU A 151 3.60 3.27 16.20
N LEU A 152 3.28 1.99 16.34
CA LEU A 152 4.24 0.97 16.77
C LEU A 152 5.36 0.78 15.74
N LEU A 153 5.04 0.75 14.45
CA LEU A 153 6.02 0.66 13.37
C LEU A 153 6.97 1.87 13.40
N PHE A 154 6.40 3.08 13.41
CA PHE A 154 7.20 4.31 13.38
C PHE A 154 7.85 4.63 14.73
N ASN A 155 7.47 3.97 15.83
CA ASN A 155 8.24 4.05 17.07
C ASN A 155 9.69 3.59 16.81
N GLY A 156 9.88 2.44 16.14
CA GLY A 156 11.21 1.95 15.76
C GLY A 156 11.90 2.83 14.72
N TRP A 157 11.20 3.19 13.64
CA TRP A 157 11.80 3.95 12.53
C TRP A 157 12.05 5.42 12.82
N TYR A 158 11.25 6.02 13.71
CA TYR A 158 11.32 7.45 13.97
C TYR A 158 11.66 7.76 15.43
N THR A 159 10.84 7.31 16.40
CA THR A 159 10.94 7.77 17.79
C THR A 159 12.24 7.30 18.45
N GLU A 160 12.54 6.01 18.36
CA GLU A 160 13.75 5.44 18.95
C GLU A 160 15.02 5.93 18.23
N GLU A 161 15.01 5.97 16.91
CA GLU A 161 16.16 6.46 16.16
C GLU A 161 16.37 7.97 16.28
N LYS A 162 15.29 8.75 16.46
CA LYS A 162 15.40 10.16 16.79
C LYS A 162 16.16 10.40 18.10
N GLN A 163 15.90 9.58 19.13
CA GLN A 163 16.64 9.66 20.39
C GLN A 163 18.14 9.41 20.17
N VAL A 164 18.48 8.43 19.33
CA VAL A 164 19.89 8.18 18.96
C VAL A 164 20.46 9.36 18.22
N TYR A 165 19.75 9.89 17.24
CA TYR A 165 20.17 11.05 16.46
C TYR A 165 20.43 12.28 17.35
N ASP A 166 19.50 12.59 18.24
CA ASP A 166 19.61 13.70 19.19
C ASP A 166 20.82 13.50 20.12
N TYR A 167 21.04 12.27 20.61
CA TYR A 167 22.14 11.94 21.49
C TYR A 167 23.52 12.13 20.81
N ILE A 168 23.69 11.63 19.58
CA ILE A 168 24.97 11.72 18.86
C ILE A 168 25.24 13.14 18.37
N THR A 169 24.23 13.84 17.85
CA THR A 169 24.40 15.22 17.35
C THR A 169 24.71 16.21 18.47
N ALA A 170 24.13 16.05 19.66
CA ALA A 170 24.49 16.85 20.84
C ALA A 170 25.97 16.71 21.25
N ARG A 171 26.65 15.64 20.82
CA ARG A 171 28.08 15.40 21.06
C ARG A 171 28.98 15.74 19.88
N GLY A 172 28.37 16.26 18.79
CA GLY A 172 29.10 16.51 17.54
C GLY A 172 29.49 15.21 16.80
N TRP A 173 28.84 14.08 17.12
CA TRP A 173 29.07 12.82 16.44
C TRP A 173 28.16 12.67 15.23
N THR A 174 28.59 11.86 14.27
CA THR A 174 27.86 11.53 13.04
C THR A 174 27.33 10.10 13.06
N LYS A 175 26.48 9.75 12.11
CA LYS A 175 26.09 8.35 11.89
C LYS A 175 27.27 7.43 11.58
N ASP A 176 28.32 7.97 10.95
CA ASP A 176 29.53 7.19 10.64
C ASP A 176 30.35 6.93 11.89
N ASP A 177 30.39 7.86 12.85
CA ASP A 177 30.95 7.63 14.18
C ASP A 177 30.21 6.47 14.88
N LEU A 178 28.90 6.49 14.88
CA LEU A 178 28.09 5.42 15.48
C LEU A 178 28.38 4.07 14.82
N LYS A 179 28.57 4.04 13.51
CA LYS A 179 28.83 2.81 12.74
C LYS A 179 30.25 2.27 12.92
N ASN A 180 31.26 3.15 13.01
CA ASN A 180 32.65 2.77 12.91
C ASN A 180 33.43 2.83 14.23
N ASP A 181 32.85 3.42 15.29
CA ASP A 181 33.47 3.54 16.63
C ASP A 181 32.70 2.69 17.65
N ALA A 182 33.25 1.53 17.98
CA ALA A 182 32.63 0.59 18.92
C ALA A 182 32.46 1.16 20.34
N ALA A 183 33.30 2.11 20.76
CA ALA A 183 33.19 2.72 22.08
C ALA A 183 31.99 3.69 22.11
N LYS A 184 31.86 4.54 21.09
CA LYS A 184 30.69 5.43 20.93
C LYS A 184 29.39 4.63 20.79
N TYR A 185 29.39 3.57 20.00
CA TYR A 185 28.23 2.68 19.86
C TYR A 185 27.79 2.12 21.21
N LYS A 186 28.73 1.58 22.00
CA LYS A 186 28.46 1.04 23.34
C LYS A 186 27.98 2.13 24.30
N GLU A 187 28.52 3.34 24.23
CA GLU A 187 28.05 4.46 25.04
C GLU A 187 26.60 4.78 24.74
N VAL A 188 26.19 4.85 23.46
CA VAL A 188 24.80 5.10 23.05
C VAL A 188 23.88 3.96 23.52
N GLN A 189 24.31 2.70 23.36
CA GLN A 189 23.54 1.54 23.86
C GLN A 189 23.23 1.67 25.36
N GLN A 190 24.23 2.02 26.15
CA GLN A 190 24.08 2.14 27.60
C GLN A 190 23.25 3.35 27.99
N ALA A 191 23.50 4.50 27.37
CA ALA A 191 22.84 5.74 27.70
C ALA A 191 21.33 5.73 27.37
N LEU A 192 20.96 5.11 26.25
CA LEU A 192 19.57 5.05 25.79
C LEU A 192 18.88 3.72 26.09
N ASN A 193 19.60 2.75 26.66
CA ASN A 193 19.11 1.39 26.90
C ASN A 193 18.55 0.73 25.61
N GLN A 194 19.19 0.98 24.48
CA GLN A 194 18.80 0.42 23.19
C GLN A 194 19.77 -0.67 22.76
N LYS A 195 19.24 -1.84 22.36
CA LYS A 195 20.05 -2.98 21.96
C LYS A 195 20.80 -2.74 20.65
N TYR A 196 20.14 -2.08 19.69
CA TYR A 196 20.66 -1.82 18.35
C TYR A 196 20.45 -0.34 17.97
N PRO A 197 21.23 0.59 18.57
CA PRO A 197 21.08 2.00 18.23
C PRO A 197 21.49 2.27 16.78
N GLN A 198 20.63 2.92 16.04
CA GLN A 198 20.82 3.29 14.65
C GLN A 198 20.05 4.57 14.35
N VAL A 199 20.26 5.17 13.18
CA VAL A 199 19.60 6.40 12.73
C VAL A 199 19.16 6.36 11.26
N GLY A 200 19.28 5.18 10.62
CA GLY A 200 19.10 5.04 9.17
C GLY A 200 17.67 5.35 8.74
N HIS A 201 16.69 4.80 9.41
CA HIS A 201 15.28 5.01 9.08
C HIS A 201 14.85 6.45 9.36
N TYR A 202 15.21 6.98 10.53
CA TYR A 202 14.93 8.37 10.89
C TYR A 202 15.52 9.34 9.87
N THR A 203 16.80 9.18 9.52
CA THR A 203 17.48 10.07 8.56
C THR A 203 16.88 9.98 7.16
N ASN A 204 16.30 8.87 6.75
CA ASN A 204 15.54 8.77 5.51
C ASN A 204 14.23 9.57 5.60
N ILE A 205 13.47 9.44 6.70
CA ILE A 205 12.21 10.15 6.90
C ILE A 205 12.39 11.66 6.87
N ILE A 206 13.44 12.19 7.52
CA ILE A 206 13.70 13.63 7.59
C ILE A 206 14.61 14.16 6.48
N ASN A 207 15.00 13.34 5.51
CA ASN A 207 15.85 13.80 4.41
C ASN A 207 15.14 14.83 3.55
N LYS A 208 15.66 16.05 3.51
CA LYS A 208 15.11 17.19 2.76
C LYS A 208 15.15 16.99 1.24
N ASP A 209 16.05 16.14 0.76
CA ASP A 209 16.22 15.89 -0.67
C ASP A 209 15.20 14.88 -1.21
N TYR A 210 14.61 14.06 -0.34
CA TYR A 210 13.51 13.17 -0.73
C TYR A 210 12.22 13.96 -0.89
N THR A 211 11.54 13.76 -2.02
CA THR A 211 10.29 14.44 -2.38
C THR A 211 9.13 13.50 -2.60
N THR A 212 9.43 12.22 -2.84
CA THR A 212 8.43 11.22 -3.23
C THR A 212 8.68 9.91 -2.53
N THR A 213 7.62 9.17 -2.22
CA THR A 213 7.68 7.90 -1.50
C THR A 213 6.68 6.90 -2.06
N GLY A 214 6.90 5.63 -1.74
CA GLY A 214 5.95 4.53 -1.85
C GLY A 214 6.16 3.58 -0.68
N THR A 215 5.11 2.90 -0.27
CA THR A 215 5.12 1.98 0.88
C THR A 215 4.61 0.61 0.49
N ALA A 216 4.99 -0.39 1.25
CA ALA A 216 4.49 -1.75 1.15
C ALA A 216 4.30 -2.35 2.54
N TYR A 217 3.38 -3.27 2.63
CA TYR A 217 3.07 -4.01 3.85
C TYR A 217 2.73 -5.45 3.48
N ILE A 218 3.17 -6.38 4.32
CA ILE A 218 2.80 -7.79 4.25
C ILE A 218 2.29 -8.20 5.62
N TYR A 219 1.14 -8.83 5.65
CA TYR A 219 0.68 -9.63 6.77
C TYR A 219 0.43 -11.05 6.29
N SER A 220 0.95 -12.02 6.99
CA SER A 220 0.69 -13.44 6.75
C SER A 220 0.38 -14.13 8.06
N LYS A 221 -0.70 -14.94 8.07
CA LYS A 221 -1.05 -15.77 9.24
C LYS A 221 0.00 -16.83 9.52
N ASP A 222 0.62 -17.34 8.44
CA ASP A 222 1.78 -18.21 8.51
C ASP A 222 3.01 -17.31 8.29
N PRO A 223 3.98 -17.30 9.22
CA PRO A 223 5.16 -16.46 9.08
C PRO A 223 5.82 -16.62 7.72
N ALA A 224 6.27 -15.51 7.13
CA ALA A 224 7.07 -15.52 5.92
C ALA A 224 8.38 -16.31 6.13
N PRO A 225 9.11 -16.68 5.07
CA PRO A 225 10.39 -17.41 5.18
C PRO A 225 11.44 -16.75 6.09
N ASP A 226 11.33 -15.45 6.31
CA ASP A 226 12.16 -14.70 7.29
C ASP A 226 11.74 -14.93 8.76
N GLY A 227 10.62 -15.62 9.00
CA GLY A 227 10.11 -15.97 10.32
C GLY A 227 9.15 -14.96 10.95
N TRP A 228 8.74 -13.90 10.23
CA TRP A 228 7.87 -12.83 10.74
C TRP A 228 6.48 -12.84 10.11
N GLU A 229 5.44 -12.57 10.92
CA GLU A 229 4.06 -12.41 10.44
C GLU A 229 3.84 -11.09 9.70
N CYS A 230 4.55 -10.03 10.07
CA CYS A 230 4.42 -8.71 9.47
C CYS A 230 5.75 -8.19 8.96
N ASN A 231 5.71 -7.68 7.74
CA ASN A 231 6.81 -6.94 7.13
C ASN A 231 6.30 -5.60 6.62
N ALA A 232 7.10 -4.57 6.74
CA ALA A 232 6.82 -3.23 6.24
C ALA A 232 8.02 -2.65 5.50
N GLY A 233 7.74 -1.92 4.43
CA GLY A 233 8.74 -1.24 3.62
C GLY A 233 8.28 0.16 3.25
N GLN A 234 9.22 1.09 3.20
CA GLN A 234 9.03 2.42 2.65
C GLN A 234 10.23 2.77 1.80
N VAL A 235 9.99 3.15 0.55
CA VAL A 235 11.03 3.61 -0.36
C VAL A 235 10.91 5.11 -0.60
N PHE A 236 12.06 5.74 -0.87
CA PHE A 236 12.17 7.18 -1.06
C PHE A 236 12.98 7.45 -2.31
N ASP A 237 12.63 8.47 -3.06
CA ASP A 237 13.38 8.87 -4.24
C ASP A 237 13.53 10.39 -4.37
N PHE A 238 14.58 10.76 -5.11
CA PHE A 238 14.89 12.12 -5.51
C PHE A 238 14.25 12.39 -6.87
N PHE A 239 13.21 13.19 -6.88
CA PHE A 239 12.49 13.48 -8.12
C PHE A 239 13.39 13.87 -9.31
N GLN A 240 14.38 14.72 -9.08
CA GLN A 240 15.26 15.24 -10.15
C GLN A 240 16.39 14.27 -10.57
N TYR A 241 16.61 13.19 -9.85
CA TYR A 241 17.67 12.20 -10.14
C TYR A 241 17.13 10.78 -10.29
N SER A 242 15.82 10.61 -10.21
CA SER A 242 15.19 9.30 -10.31
C SER A 242 15.30 8.73 -11.72
N SER A 243 15.65 7.46 -11.81
CA SER A 243 15.50 6.67 -13.03
C SER A 243 14.13 6.00 -13.14
N TYR A 244 13.29 6.12 -12.11
CA TYR A 244 12.05 5.33 -11.97
C TYR A 244 10.79 6.16 -12.00
N ILE A 245 10.83 7.42 -11.57
CA ILE A 245 9.66 8.29 -11.48
C ILE A 245 9.75 9.48 -12.43
N THR A 246 8.58 9.85 -12.94
CA THR A 246 8.39 11.08 -13.73
C THR A 246 7.37 11.99 -13.03
N ALA A 247 7.37 13.28 -13.35
CA ALA A 247 6.41 14.25 -12.80
C ALA A 247 4.95 13.86 -13.07
N THR A 248 4.68 13.15 -14.15
CA THR A 248 3.34 12.92 -14.70
C THR A 248 2.44 12.06 -13.79
N ASN A 249 3.02 11.19 -12.95
CA ASN A 249 2.26 10.27 -12.09
C ASN A 249 2.50 10.53 -10.60
N THR A 250 3.03 11.70 -10.26
CA THR A 250 3.27 12.09 -8.86
C THR A 250 2.09 12.92 -8.35
N MET A 251 1.55 12.53 -7.21
CA MET A 251 0.35 13.14 -6.62
C MET A 251 0.41 13.12 -5.10
N THR A 252 -0.53 13.77 -4.45
CA THR A 252 -0.69 13.68 -2.99
C THR A 252 -1.20 12.30 -2.59
N ILE A 253 -0.96 11.92 -1.33
CA ILE A 253 -1.53 10.66 -0.79
C ILE A 253 -3.06 10.69 -0.81
N ASP A 254 -3.68 11.85 -0.62
CA ASP A 254 -5.14 12.00 -0.63
C ASP A 254 -5.73 11.68 -2.01
N GLU A 255 -5.12 12.19 -3.07
CA GLU A 255 -5.53 11.92 -4.46
C GLU A 255 -5.35 10.43 -4.79
N PHE A 256 -4.23 9.83 -4.40
CA PHE A 256 -3.96 8.43 -4.64
C PHE A 256 -4.91 7.50 -3.88
N GLU A 257 -5.15 7.77 -2.59
CA GLU A 257 -6.12 7.03 -1.80
C GLU A 257 -7.55 7.17 -2.32
N ALA A 258 -7.93 8.33 -2.84
CA ALA A 258 -9.25 8.50 -3.44
C ALA A 258 -9.43 7.56 -4.65
N GLN A 259 -8.43 7.48 -5.54
CA GLN A 259 -8.43 6.54 -6.66
C GLN A 259 -8.48 5.08 -6.18
N PHE A 260 -7.64 4.73 -5.20
CA PHE A 260 -7.62 3.38 -4.66
C PHE A 260 -8.94 3.00 -4.00
N ASN A 261 -9.52 3.86 -3.19
CA ASN A 261 -10.78 3.59 -2.50
C ASN A 261 -11.95 3.48 -3.46
N GLU A 262 -12.00 4.27 -4.53
CA GLU A 262 -13.00 4.13 -5.60
C GLU A 262 -12.92 2.73 -6.23
N TYR A 263 -11.72 2.31 -6.64
CA TYR A 263 -11.46 0.99 -7.21
C TYR A 263 -11.81 -0.12 -6.22
N TYR A 264 -11.28 -0.07 -5.01
CA TYR A 264 -11.48 -1.06 -3.96
C TYR A 264 -12.96 -1.24 -3.60
N ASN A 265 -13.67 -0.13 -3.34
CA ASN A 265 -15.08 -0.17 -2.97
C ASN A 265 -15.97 -0.71 -4.10
N LYS A 266 -15.66 -0.37 -5.35
CA LYS A 266 -16.36 -0.93 -6.51
C LYS A 266 -16.27 -2.46 -6.54
N LEU A 267 -15.08 -3.00 -6.28
CA LEU A 267 -14.86 -4.45 -6.26
C LEU A 267 -15.56 -5.13 -5.07
N MET A 268 -15.37 -4.58 -3.86
CA MET A 268 -15.87 -5.18 -2.62
C MET A 268 -17.40 -5.11 -2.52
N ASN A 269 -18.04 -4.11 -3.12
CA ASN A 269 -19.50 -3.96 -3.10
C ASN A 269 -20.21 -4.67 -4.25
N ALA A 270 -19.50 -5.30 -5.20
CA ALA A 270 -20.12 -5.89 -6.39
C ALA A 270 -21.19 -6.96 -6.04
N ASP A 271 -20.98 -7.71 -4.97
CA ASP A 271 -21.93 -8.76 -4.52
C ASP A 271 -23.18 -8.16 -3.86
N SER A 272 -23.04 -7.16 -3.00
CA SER A 272 -24.19 -6.49 -2.37
C SER A 272 -25.04 -5.75 -3.39
N VAL A 273 -24.39 -5.05 -4.33
CA VAL A 273 -25.09 -4.35 -5.43
C VAL A 273 -25.90 -5.33 -6.30
N LEU A 274 -25.32 -6.50 -6.63
CA LEU A 274 -26.03 -7.55 -7.35
C LEU A 274 -27.24 -8.07 -6.54
N SER A 275 -27.05 -8.35 -5.25
CA SER A 275 -28.11 -8.88 -4.37
C SER A 275 -29.27 -7.90 -4.23
N GLU A 276 -29.00 -6.61 -4.02
CA GLU A 276 -30.02 -5.56 -3.95
C GLU A 276 -30.83 -5.46 -5.25
N ASN A 277 -30.17 -5.50 -6.39
CA ASN A 277 -30.82 -5.41 -7.69
C ASN A 277 -31.60 -6.68 -8.06
N GLN A 278 -31.16 -7.86 -7.60
CA GLN A 278 -31.93 -9.09 -7.72
C GLN A 278 -33.21 -9.02 -6.90
N THR A 279 -33.16 -8.54 -5.66
CA THR A 279 -34.36 -8.33 -4.80
C THR A 279 -35.33 -7.37 -5.45
N LYS A 280 -34.85 -6.28 -6.05
CA LYS A 280 -35.70 -5.35 -6.82
C LYS A 280 -36.35 -6.01 -8.01
N LEU A 281 -35.64 -6.85 -8.76
CA LEU A 281 -36.20 -7.61 -9.88
C LEU A 281 -37.31 -8.55 -9.43
N ASP A 282 -37.11 -9.26 -8.33
CA ASP A 282 -38.11 -10.21 -7.79
C ASP A 282 -39.37 -9.48 -7.34
N SER A 283 -39.24 -8.28 -6.75
CA SER A 283 -40.37 -7.41 -6.41
C SER A 283 -41.16 -6.96 -7.67
N LEU A 284 -40.47 -6.48 -8.71
CA LEU A 284 -41.08 -6.05 -9.95
C LEU A 284 -41.83 -7.21 -10.65
N LYS A 285 -41.27 -8.43 -10.62
CA LYS A 285 -41.94 -9.62 -11.15
C LYS A 285 -43.21 -9.95 -10.38
N ALA A 286 -43.18 -9.88 -9.05
CA ALA A 286 -44.35 -10.10 -8.20
C ALA A 286 -45.45 -9.06 -8.45
N ASP A 287 -45.09 -7.80 -8.67
CA ASP A 287 -46.06 -6.73 -8.96
C ASP A 287 -46.65 -6.86 -10.38
N LEU A 288 -45.87 -7.27 -11.37
CA LEU A 288 -46.35 -7.61 -12.71
C LEU A 288 -47.41 -8.73 -12.66
N GLU A 289 -47.16 -9.79 -11.89
CA GLU A 289 -48.15 -10.90 -11.75
C GLU A 289 -49.48 -10.45 -11.11
N LYS A 290 -49.46 -9.49 -10.18
CA LYS A 290 -50.68 -8.90 -9.59
C LYS A 290 -51.45 -8.04 -10.57
N GLN A 291 -50.81 -7.50 -11.60
CA GLN A 291 -51.45 -6.64 -12.60
C GLN A 291 -52.02 -7.42 -13.78
N LYS A 292 -51.57 -8.64 -14.02
CA LYS A 292 -52.16 -9.56 -15.01
C LYS A 292 -53.51 -10.10 -14.57
#